data_dfd92a859ea1db18aa0edfbefa77482e
#
_entry.id   dfd92a859ea1db18aa0edfbefa77482e
#
_cell.length_a   1.000
_cell.length_b   1.000
_cell.length_c   1.000
_cell.angle_alpha   90.00
_cell.angle_beta   90.00
_cell.angle_gamma   90.00
#
_symmetry.space_group_name_H-M   'P 1'
#
loop_
_entity.id
_entity.type
_entity.pdbx_description
1 polymer ?
#
loop_
_entity_poly.entity_id
_entity_poly.type
_entity_poly.pdbx_seq_one_letter_code
_entity_poly.pdbx_strand_id
1 'polypeptide(L)'
;MNPILRDILDLLDVERIEENLYRGRNAAESEHVFGGQVLAQAIASAYRTIGDARDLHSIHAYFLRPGDWNAPILYQVDRIRDGKSFTTRRIAAIQHGRAIFSMSSSWQKHEVGLEHSVPMPDVPGPESLRSDKEAYVELAKIRPEVKRFAYRFDAIDSRQVENILMMAPSNVARPPQKHTWLKTRDPLPDDPEVHLCMLAYMSDLDFMSTSLLPHGRSPGGDRNNFQGASLDHALWFHRPFRADEWLLFAKSSPSASGARGFVRGQFFNERGELIATAAQECLIRVRE
;
A
#
# COMPACT_ATOMS: atom_id res chain seq x y z
N MET A 1 5.39 -8.74 20.19
CA MET A 1 4.89 -8.50 18.82
C MET A 1 3.60 -9.26 18.62
N ASN A 2 2.57 -8.60 18.15
CA ASN A 2 1.26 -9.18 17.82
C ASN A 2 1.44 -10.32 16.78
N PRO A 3 0.78 -11.48 16.93
CA PRO A 3 0.90 -12.60 15.99
C PRO A 3 0.60 -12.19 14.54
N ILE A 4 -0.43 -11.38 14.30
CA ILE A 4 -0.82 -10.95 12.95
C ILE A 4 0.23 -10.03 12.33
N LEU A 5 0.86 -9.12 13.11
CA LEU A 5 1.97 -8.32 12.61
C LEU A 5 3.17 -9.20 12.25
N ARG A 6 3.46 -10.22 13.07
CA ARG A 6 4.50 -11.21 12.76
C ARG A 6 4.19 -11.94 11.46
N ASP A 7 2.93 -12.42 11.29
CA ASP A 7 2.51 -13.10 10.06
C ASP A 7 2.67 -12.18 8.83
N ILE A 8 2.37 -10.88 8.96
CA ILE A 8 2.60 -9.91 7.88
C ILE A 8 4.10 -9.76 7.60
N LEU A 9 4.94 -9.60 8.61
CA LEU A 9 6.39 -9.48 8.42
C LEU A 9 6.99 -10.76 7.78
N ASP A 10 6.57 -11.93 8.26
CA ASP A 10 6.96 -13.21 7.66
C ASP A 10 6.47 -13.38 6.23
N LEU A 11 5.34 -12.75 5.89
CA LEU A 11 4.79 -12.71 4.54
C LEU A 11 5.61 -11.79 3.62
N LEU A 12 6.10 -10.67 4.16
CA LEU A 12 6.91 -9.72 3.39
C LEU A 12 8.34 -10.22 3.17
N ASP A 13 8.80 -11.13 4.02
CA ASP A 13 10.09 -11.80 3.84
C ASP A 13 10.03 -12.82 2.69
N VAL A 14 10.87 -12.62 1.68
CA VAL A 14 10.92 -13.47 0.49
C VAL A 14 12.11 -14.45 0.57
N GLU A 15 11.84 -15.71 0.21
CA GLU A 15 12.85 -16.75 0.17
C GLU A 15 13.70 -16.63 -1.11
N ARG A 16 15.02 -16.60 -1.00
CA ARG A 16 15.90 -16.67 -2.17
C ARG A 16 15.91 -18.11 -2.72
N ILE A 17 15.53 -18.29 -3.98
CA ILE A 17 15.55 -19.57 -4.70
C ILE A 17 16.84 -19.70 -5.52
N GLU A 18 17.22 -18.62 -6.23
CA GLU A 18 18.43 -18.56 -7.04
C GLU A 18 18.89 -17.09 -7.14
N GLU A 19 19.99 -16.83 -7.81
CA GLU A 19 20.42 -15.47 -8.10
C GLU A 19 19.29 -14.73 -8.85
N ASN A 20 18.88 -13.58 -8.30
CA ASN A 20 17.81 -12.74 -8.85
C ASN A 20 16.41 -13.40 -8.94
N LEU A 21 16.20 -14.55 -8.26
CA LEU A 21 14.90 -15.23 -8.19
C LEU A 21 14.52 -15.49 -6.73
N TYR A 22 13.34 -14.99 -6.36
CA TYR A 22 12.80 -15.07 -5.00
C TYR A 22 11.38 -15.65 -5.01
N ARG A 23 10.99 -16.25 -3.89
CA ARG A 23 9.66 -16.80 -3.68
C ARG A 23 8.98 -16.08 -2.51
N GLY A 24 7.83 -15.46 -2.79
CA GLY A 24 6.92 -14.92 -1.79
C GLY A 24 5.79 -15.91 -1.48
N ARG A 25 5.40 -15.96 -0.20
CA ARG A 25 4.20 -16.70 0.25
C ARG A 25 2.98 -15.77 0.19
N ASN A 26 1.79 -16.35 0.22
CA ASN A 26 0.54 -15.61 0.35
C ASN A 26 -0.05 -15.79 1.75
N ALA A 27 -0.86 -14.83 2.19
CA ALA A 27 -1.62 -14.95 3.43
C ALA A 27 -2.59 -16.13 3.33
N ALA A 28 -2.68 -16.92 4.39
CA ALA A 28 -3.66 -17.99 4.48
C ALA A 28 -5.09 -17.38 4.46
N GLU A 29 -6.03 -18.10 3.85
CA GLU A 29 -7.48 -17.76 3.87
C GLU A 29 -7.84 -16.41 3.17
N SER A 30 -7.06 -15.96 2.20
CA SER A 30 -7.41 -14.81 1.38
C SER A 30 -8.14 -15.23 0.09
N GLU A 31 -9.19 -14.53 -0.30
CA GLU A 31 -9.86 -14.78 -1.60
C GLU A 31 -9.04 -14.23 -2.78
N HIS A 32 -8.18 -13.26 -2.53
CA HIS A 32 -7.33 -12.59 -3.52
C HIS A 32 -6.01 -12.17 -2.90
N VAL A 33 -4.95 -12.22 -3.68
CA VAL A 33 -3.66 -11.65 -3.27
C VAL A 33 -3.82 -10.13 -3.15
N PHE A 34 -3.40 -9.59 -2.02
CA PHE A 34 -3.45 -8.14 -1.78
C PHE A 34 -2.35 -7.40 -2.54
N GLY A 35 -2.69 -6.30 -3.23
CA GLY A 35 -1.73 -5.54 -4.04
C GLY A 35 -0.55 -5.00 -3.23
N GLY A 36 -0.80 -4.46 -2.04
CA GLY A 36 0.25 -3.99 -1.14
C GLY A 36 1.23 -5.08 -0.70
N GLN A 37 0.78 -6.34 -0.58
CA GLN A 37 1.67 -7.48 -0.34
C GLN A 37 2.61 -7.70 -1.52
N VAL A 38 2.08 -7.69 -2.75
CA VAL A 38 2.89 -7.91 -3.97
C VAL A 38 3.91 -6.79 -4.15
N LEU A 39 3.51 -5.53 -3.89
CA LEU A 39 4.42 -4.37 -3.89
C LEU A 39 5.57 -4.56 -2.90
N ALA A 40 5.26 -4.89 -1.65
CA ALA A 40 6.24 -5.04 -0.58
C ALA A 40 7.21 -6.20 -0.85
N GLN A 41 6.72 -7.37 -1.28
CA GLN A 41 7.56 -8.52 -1.66
C GLN A 41 8.44 -8.22 -2.88
N ALA A 42 7.95 -7.43 -3.85
CA ALA A 42 8.75 -6.99 -4.99
C ALA A 42 9.88 -6.03 -4.56
N ILE A 43 9.61 -5.12 -3.60
CA ILE A 43 10.63 -4.25 -3.00
C ILE A 43 11.67 -5.09 -2.26
N ALA A 44 11.26 -6.03 -1.40
CA ALA A 44 12.17 -6.92 -0.66
C ALA A 44 13.07 -7.72 -1.62
N SER A 45 12.50 -8.24 -2.71
CA SER A 45 13.25 -8.97 -3.75
C SER A 45 14.29 -8.08 -4.44
N ALA A 46 13.93 -6.83 -4.74
CA ALA A 46 14.85 -5.87 -5.34
C ALA A 46 15.96 -5.46 -4.36
N TYR A 47 15.61 -5.17 -3.11
CA TYR A 47 16.52 -4.74 -2.04
C TYR A 47 17.69 -5.70 -1.90
N ARG A 48 17.43 -7.03 -1.89
CA ARG A 48 18.43 -8.09 -1.78
C ARG A 48 19.39 -8.19 -2.96
N THR A 49 19.17 -7.43 -4.02
CA THR A 49 20.07 -7.34 -5.18
C THR A 49 20.91 -6.06 -5.19
N ILE A 50 20.70 -5.17 -4.19
CA ILE A 50 21.44 -3.92 -4.06
C ILE A 50 22.71 -4.19 -3.25
N GLY A 51 23.88 -3.99 -3.84
CA GLY A 51 25.18 -4.33 -3.21
C GLY A 51 25.79 -3.24 -2.32
N ASP A 52 25.44 -1.96 -2.55
CA ASP A 52 25.95 -0.80 -1.81
C ASP A 52 24.82 -0.17 -0.97
N ALA A 53 25.19 0.65 0.04
CA ALA A 53 24.24 1.49 0.76
C ALA A 53 23.59 2.48 -0.22
N ARG A 54 22.34 2.22 -0.59
CA ARG A 54 21.51 3.03 -1.48
C ARG A 54 20.10 3.08 -0.96
N ASP A 55 19.52 4.25 -1.04
CA ASP A 55 18.15 4.49 -0.63
C ASP A 55 17.19 4.25 -1.81
N LEU A 56 16.12 3.51 -1.57
CA LEU A 56 15.01 3.42 -2.52
C LEU A 56 14.32 4.78 -2.58
N HIS A 57 14.29 5.39 -3.76
CA HIS A 57 13.63 6.69 -3.92
C HIS A 57 12.36 6.62 -4.78
N SER A 58 12.17 5.60 -5.62
CA SER A 58 10.93 5.45 -6.38
C SER A 58 10.65 4.03 -6.86
N ILE A 59 9.35 3.71 -6.95
CA ILE A 59 8.83 2.52 -7.63
C ILE A 59 7.68 2.91 -8.54
N HIS A 60 7.54 2.17 -9.66
CA HIS A 60 6.41 2.26 -10.59
C HIS A 60 5.98 0.85 -10.97
N ALA A 61 4.72 0.53 -10.75
CA ALA A 61 4.20 -0.82 -10.89
C ALA A 61 2.89 -0.89 -11.65
N TYR A 62 2.65 -2.03 -12.35
CA TYR A 62 1.38 -2.39 -12.96
C TYR A 62 0.88 -3.73 -12.43
N PHE A 63 -0.39 -3.79 -12.05
CA PHE A 63 -1.10 -5.03 -11.76
C PHE A 63 -1.71 -5.57 -13.06
N LEU A 64 -1.19 -6.70 -13.52
CA LEU A 64 -1.51 -7.24 -14.84
C LEU A 64 -2.63 -8.28 -14.82
N ARG A 65 -2.70 -9.07 -13.72
CA ARG A 65 -3.68 -10.15 -13.54
C ARG A 65 -3.96 -10.37 -12.04
N PRO A 66 -5.15 -10.88 -11.69
CA PRO A 66 -5.40 -11.34 -10.32
C PRO A 66 -4.39 -12.41 -9.91
N GLY A 67 -3.84 -12.30 -8.70
CA GLY A 67 -2.98 -13.32 -8.12
C GLY A 67 -3.81 -14.47 -7.54
N ASP A 68 -3.31 -15.71 -7.72
CA ASP A 68 -3.83 -16.91 -7.09
C ASP A 68 -3.24 -17.05 -5.67
N TRP A 69 -4.08 -16.94 -4.67
CA TRP A 69 -3.64 -17.03 -3.27
C TRP A 69 -3.15 -18.43 -2.86
N ASN A 70 -3.54 -19.50 -3.60
CA ASN A 70 -3.13 -20.89 -3.36
C ASN A 70 -1.72 -21.22 -3.89
N ALA A 71 -1.16 -20.35 -4.73
CA ALA A 71 0.14 -20.56 -5.35
C ALA A 71 1.16 -19.52 -4.86
N PRO A 72 2.42 -19.90 -4.58
CA PRO A 72 3.46 -18.92 -4.27
C PRO A 72 3.69 -17.99 -5.45
N ILE A 73 4.24 -16.80 -5.17
CA ILE A 73 4.61 -15.83 -6.18
C ILE A 73 6.12 -15.90 -6.39
N LEU A 74 6.57 -16.05 -7.62
CA LEU A 74 7.98 -15.98 -7.98
C LEU A 74 8.29 -14.54 -8.43
N TYR A 75 9.30 -13.93 -7.79
CA TYR A 75 9.79 -12.60 -8.13
C TYR A 75 11.12 -12.73 -8.85
N GLN A 76 11.11 -12.44 -10.15
CA GLN A 76 12.32 -12.38 -10.97
C GLN A 76 12.80 -10.94 -11.04
N VAL A 77 14.02 -10.71 -10.57
CA VAL A 77 14.67 -9.39 -10.56
C VAL A 77 15.63 -9.30 -11.76
N ASP A 78 15.45 -8.25 -12.56
CA ASP A 78 16.34 -7.90 -13.65
C ASP A 78 17.19 -6.68 -13.23
N ARG A 79 18.52 -6.85 -13.23
CA ARG A 79 19.50 -5.80 -12.89
C ARG A 79 19.72 -4.90 -14.11
N ILE A 80 18.78 -3.98 -14.36
CA ILE A 80 18.81 -3.10 -15.53
C ILE A 80 20.07 -2.22 -15.55
N ARG A 81 20.43 -1.66 -14.39
CA ARG A 81 21.57 -0.77 -14.28
C ARG A 81 22.17 -0.77 -12.87
N ASP A 82 23.49 -0.81 -12.81
CA ASP A 82 24.30 -0.51 -11.63
C ASP A 82 25.23 0.65 -11.98
N GLY A 83 24.73 1.89 -11.80
CA GLY A 83 25.48 3.11 -12.08
C GLY A 83 26.23 3.63 -10.86
N LYS A 84 27.02 4.69 -11.05
CA LYS A 84 27.83 5.30 -9.97
C LYS A 84 26.96 5.85 -8.84
N SER A 85 25.89 6.63 -9.15
CA SER A 85 24.97 7.21 -8.18
C SER A 85 23.62 6.50 -8.12
N PHE A 86 23.11 5.98 -9.25
CA PHE A 86 21.79 5.35 -9.35
C PHE A 86 21.87 3.90 -9.77
N THR A 87 20.96 3.09 -9.19
CA THR A 87 20.73 1.68 -9.54
C THR A 87 19.28 1.49 -9.92
N THR A 88 19.01 0.69 -10.97
CA THR A 88 17.64 0.39 -11.42
C THR A 88 17.43 -1.11 -11.44
N ARG A 89 16.28 -1.54 -10.91
CA ARG A 89 15.82 -2.93 -10.96
C ARG A 89 14.44 -2.99 -11.61
N ARG A 90 14.21 -4.03 -12.42
CA ARG A 90 12.88 -4.41 -12.89
C ARG A 90 12.51 -5.74 -12.26
N ILE A 91 11.30 -5.83 -11.74
CA ILE A 91 10.79 -7.01 -11.05
C ILE A 91 9.54 -7.50 -11.78
N ALA A 92 9.49 -8.78 -12.13
CA ALA A 92 8.29 -9.45 -12.59
C ALA A 92 7.83 -10.44 -11.51
N ALA A 93 6.58 -10.29 -11.05
CA ALA A 93 5.94 -11.29 -10.21
C ALA A 93 5.19 -12.28 -11.08
N ILE A 94 5.45 -13.57 -10.91
CA ILE A 94 5.03 -14.65 -11.82
C ILE A 94 4.26 -15.70 -11.02
N GLN A 95 3.12 -16.12 -11.54
CA GLN A 95 2.38 -17.32 -11.13
C GLN A 95 1.93 -18.09 -12.36
N HIS A 96 1.92 -19.42 -12.31
CA HIS A 96 1.48 -20.30 -13.41
C HIS A 96 2.14 -19.94 -14.77
N GLY A 97 3.43 -19.56 -14.74
CA GLY A 97 4.19 -19.18 -15.94
C GLY A 97 3.81 -17.83 -16.56
N ARG A 98 2.99 -17.01 -15.89
CA ARG A 98 2.53 -15.71 -16.39
C ARG A 98 2.84 -14.59 -15.41
N ALA A 99 3.28 -13.43 -15.92
CA ALA A 99 3.43 -12.25 -15.11
C ALA A 99 2.05 -11.77 -14.60
N ILE A 100 1.89 -11.66 -13.28
CA ILE A 100 0.71 -11.09 -12.62
C ILE A 100 0.94 -9.62 -12.26
N PHE A 101 2.20 -9.21 -12.15
CA PHE A 101 2.61 -7.87 -11.74
C PHE A 101 4.00 -7.56 -12.34
N SER A 102 4.26 -6.27 -12.59
CA SER A 102 5.57 -5.77 -13.04
C SER A 102 5.88 -4.46 -12.36
N MET A 103 7.13 -4.28 -11.88
CA MET A 103 7.58 -3.09 -11.19
C MET A 103 8.97 -2.68 -11.68
N SER A 104 9.21 -1.38 -11.79
CA SER A 104 10.55 -0.81 -11.87
C SER A 104 10.85 -0.05 -10.58
N SER A 105 12.07 -0.17 -10.06
CA SER A 105 12.54 0.54 -8.87
C SER A 105 13.85 1.27 -9.16
N SER A 106 14.02 2.44 -8.55
CA SER A 106 15.23 3.25 -8.66
C SER A 106 15.77 3.58 -7.27
N TRP A 107 17.09 3.43 -7.15
CA TRP A 107 17.85 3.52 -5.91
C TRP A 107 18.98 4.52 -6.09
N GLN A 108 19.26 5.34 -5.06
CA GLN A 108 20.28 6.37 -5.11
C GLN A 108 21.23 6.26 -3.93
N LYS A 109 22.51 6.53 -4.14
CA LYS A 109 23.44 6.78 -3.03
C LYS A 109 23.00 8.04 -2.30
N HIS A 110 23.14 8.02 -0.98
CA HIS A 110 22.80 9.19 -0.19
C HIS A 110 23.61 10.41 -0.66
N GLU A 111 22.92 11.51 -0.99
CA GLU A 111 23.51 12.79 -1.41
C GLU A 111 22.76 13.94 -0.73
N VAL A 112 23.49 14.97 -0.32
CA VAL A 112 22.89 16.21 0.21
C VAL A 112 22.59 17.15 -0.94
N GLY A 113 21.39 17.75 -0.95
CA GLY A 113 20.95 18.64 -2.03
C GLY A 113 20.00 19.74 -1.56
N LEU A 114 19.30 20.37 -2.52
CA LEU A 114 18.25 21.33 -2.23
C LEU A 114 17.02 20.64 -1.65
N GLU A 115 16.38 21.26 -0.66
CA GLU A 115 15.22 20.70 0.04
C GLU A 115 14.04 21.66 0.07
N HIS A 116 12.85 21.12 -0.16
CA HIS A 116 11.58 21.76 0.11
C HIS A 116 10.49 20.66 0.23
N SER A 117 9.38 20.97 0.86
CA SER A 117 8.17 20.15 0.86
C SER A 117 6.92 21.02 1.04
N VAL A 118 5.77 20.51 0.62
CA VAL A 118 4.49 21.11 0.97
C VAL A 118 4.19 20.91 2.45
N PRO A 119 3.43 21.81 3.09
CA PRO A 119 3.01 21.62 4.49
C PRO A 119 2.04 20.45 4.61
N MET A 120 2.06 19.79 5.78
CA MET A 120 1.06 18.81 6.17
C MET A 120 -0.32 19.48 6.30
N PRO A 121 -1.41 18.84 5.82
CA PRO A 121 -2.77 19.33 6.05
C PRO A 121 -3.05 19.46 7.56
N ASP A 122 -3.79 20.52 7.93
CA ASP A 122 -4.26 20.71 9.30
C ASP A 122 -5.47 19.80 9.55
N VAL A 123 -5.23 18.70 10.26
CA VAL A 123 -6.24 17.69 10.61
C VAL A 123 -6.09 17.27 12.08
N PRO A 124 -7.17 16.77 12.72
CA PRO A 124 -7.07 16.24 14.06
C PRO A 124 -6.00 15.15 14.19
N GLY A 125 -5.24 15.19 15.28
CA GLY A 125 -4.22 14.19 15.60
C GLY A 125 -4.84 12.81 15.89
N PRO A 126 -4.08 11.74 15.73
CA PRO A 126 -4.59 10.38 15.80
C PRO A 126 -5.22 10.02 17.15
N GLU A 127 -4.72 10.57 18.25
CA GLU A 127 -5.21 10.22 19.59
C GLU A 127 -6.65 10.72 19.85
N SER A 128 -7.13 11.69 19.10
CA SER A 128 -8.51 12.19 19.17
C SER A 128 -9.50 11.42 18.31
N LEU A 129 -9.01 10.49 17.49
CA LEU A 129 -9.82 9.77 16.50
C LEU A 129 -10.13 8.35 16.96
N ARG A 130 -11.29 7.86 16.56
CA ARG A 130 -11.68 6.47 16.73
C ARG A 130 -10.83 5.55 15.85
N SER A 131 -10.42 4.39 16.39
CA SER A 131 -9.69 3.41 15.60
C SER A 131 -10.61 2.72 14.57
N ASP A 132 -10.09 2.45 13.37
CA ASP A 132 -10.82 1.71 12.34
C ASP A 132 -11.19 0.30 12.81
N LYS A 133 -10.35 -0.35 13.64
CA LYS A 133 -10.66 -1.64 14.24
C LYS A 133 -11.99 -1.60 15.01
N GLU A 134 -12.16 -0.61 15.90
CA GLU A 134 -13.40 -0.46 16.66
C GLU A 134 -14.60 -0.19 15.74
N ALA A 135 -14.40 0.66 14.71
CA ALA A 135 -15.44 0.98 13.75
C ALA A 135 -15.85 -0.27 12.93
N TYR A 136 -14.90 -1.11 12.51
CA TYR A 136 -15.19 -2.36 11.81
C TYR A 136 -15.81 -3.43 12.70
N VAL A 137 -15.45 -3.50 13.98
CA VAL A 137 -16.11 -4.39 14.96
C VAL A 137 -17.57 -4.02 15.10
N GLU A 138 -17.90 -2.73 15.18
CA GLU A 138 -19.30 -2.27 15.20
C GLU A 138 -20.04 -2.59 13.88
N LEU A 139 -19.42 -2.31 12.75
CA LEU A 139 -19.99 -2.61 11.44
C LEU A 139 -20.25 -4.12 11.26
N ALA A 140 -19.40 -4.97 11.80
CA ALA A 140 -19.54 -6.42 11.72
C ALA A 140 -20.76 -6.97 12.49
N LYS A 141 -21.34 -6.21 13.43
CA LYS A 141 -22.59 -6.61 14.11
C LYS A 141 -23.78 -6.64 13.16
N ILE A 142 -23.78 -5.78 12.16
CA ILE A 142 -24.85 -5.65 11.15
C ILE A 142 -24.45 -6.22 9.78
N ARG A 143 -23.13 -6.39 9.54
CA ARG A 143 -22.55 -6.92 8.31
C ARG A 143 -21.41 -7.90 8.63
N PRO A 144 -21.73 -9.15 8.98
CA PRO A 144 -20.75 -10.14 9.43
C PRO A 144 -19.60 -10.39 8.43
N GLU A 145 -19.85 -10.21 7.12
CA GLU A 145 -18.88 -10.40 6.06
C GLU A 145 -17.69 -9.42 6.13
N VAL A 146 -17.83 -8.29 6.83
CA VAL A 146 -16.72 -7.33 6.98
C VAL A 146 -15.72 -7.75 8.06
N LYS A 147 -16.04 -8.74 8.89
CA LYS A 147 -15.17 -9.22 9.97
C LYS A 147 -13.77 -9.61 9.47
N ARG A 148 -13.69 -10.19 8.27
CA ARG A 148 -12.43 -10.58 7.64
C ARG A 148 -11.51 -9.39 7.31
N PHE A 149 -12.06 -8.19 7.16
CA PHE A 149 -11.26 -6.97 6.92
C PHE A 149 -10.73 -6.38 8.24
N ALA A 150 -11.45 -6.59 9.34
CA ALA A 150 -11.06 -6.09 10.65
C ALA A 150 -9.72 -6.69 11.13
N TYR A 151 -9.39 -7.90 10.67
CA TYR A 151 -8.19 -8.63 11.06
C TYR A 151 -6.89 -7.86 10.73
N ARG A 152 -6.86 -7.12 9.59
CA ARG A 152 -5.68 -6.31 9.22
C ARG A 152 -5.39 -5.20 10.22
N PHE A 153 -6.44 -4.68 10.86
CA PHE A 153 -6.33 -3.64 11.88
C PHE A 153 -5.91 -4.19 13.26
N ASP A 154 -5.67 -5.50 13.38
CA ASP A 154 -4.98 -6.07 14.52
C ASP A 154 -3.46 -5.82 14.45
N ALA A 155 -2.90 -5.72 13.25
CA ALA A 155 -1.49 -5.42 13.02
C ALA A 155 -1.22 -3.93 12.78
N ILE A 156 -2.17 -3.22 12.15
CA ILE A 156 -2.05 -1.81 11.76
C ILE A 156 -3.06 -0.99 12.57
N ASP A 157 -2.60 0.03 13.29
CA ASP A 157 -3.48 1.04 13.83
C ASP A 157 -3.79 2.05 12.72
N SER A 158 -5.08 2.14 12.37
CA SER A 158 -5.61 3.02 11.35
C SER A 158 -6.73 3.85 11.94
N ARG A 159 -6.71 5.16 11.69
CA ARG A 159 -7.70 6.11 12.20
C ARG A 159 -8.04 7.13 11.14
N GLN A 160 -9.28 7.11 10.68
CA GLN A 160 -9.76 7.99 9.61
C GLN A 160 -10.31 9.30 10.18
N VAL A 161 -9.86 10.42 9.63
CA VAL A 161 -10.34 11.75 10.02
C VAL A 161 -11.82 11.92 9.66
N GLU A 162 -12.22 11.53 8.45
CA GLU A 162 -13.60 11.68 7.95
C GLU A 162 -14.53 10.55 8.41
N ASN A 163 -14.01 9.54 9.13
CA ASN A 163 -14.77 8.36 9.58
C ASN A 163 -15.56 7.67 8.46
N ILE A 164 -14.91 7.45 7.31
CA ILE A 164 -15.51 6.84 6.11
C ILE A 164 -14.90 5.45 5.88
N LEU A 165 -15.56 4.42 6.36
CA LEU A 165 -15.09 3.04 6.19
C LEU A 165 -15.28 2.55 4.74
N MET A 166 -14.22 2.00 4.16
CA MET A 166 -14.21 1.42 2.82
C MET A 166 -15.30 0.36 2.60
N MET A 167 -15.61 -0.41 3.63
CA MET A 167 -16.58 -1.51 3.59
C MET A 167 -17.99 -1.10 4.02
N ALA A 168 -18.21 0.13 4.50
CA ALA A 168 -19.54 0.63 4.84
C ALA A 168 -20.31 0.99 3.57
N PRO A 169 -21.63 0.73 3.52
CA PRO A 169 -22.48 1.26 2.45
C PRO A 169 -22.38 2.78 2.40
N SER A 170 -22.33 3.34 1.21
CA SER A 170 -22.39 4.78 1.01
C SER A 170 -23.36 5.11 -0.12
N ASN A 171 -24.20 6.12 0.09
CA ASN A 171 -25.09 6.71 -0.91
C ASN A 171 -25.01 8.24 -0.89
N VAL A 172 -24.02 8.78 -0.18
CA VAL A 172 -23.82 10.22 -0.01
C VAL A 172 -22.53 10.62 -0.71
N ALA A 173 -22.64 11.50 -1.71
CA ALA A 173 -21.49 12.11 -2.36
C ALA A 173 -20.69 12.99 -1.37
N ARG A 174 -19.38 12.88 -1.42
CA ARG A 174 -18.44 13.58 -0.53
C ARG A 174 -17.30 14.17 -1.33
N PRO A 175 -16.57 15.17 -0.82
CA PRO A 175 -15.34 15.66 -1.44
C PRO A 175 -14.36 14.50 -1.71
N PRO A 176 -13.60 14.53 -2.82
CA PRO A 176 -12.64 13.49 -3.19
C PRO A 176 -11.35 13.58 -2.38
N GLN A 177 -11.48 13.63 -1.07
CA GLN A 177 -10.37 13.75 -0.12
C GLN A 177 -10.59 12.84 1.07
N LYS A 178 -9.52 12.25 1.57
CA LYS A 178 -9.55 11.34 2.71
C LYS A 178 -8.22 11.35 3.45
N HIS A 179 -8.26 11.51 4.76
CA HIS A 179 -7.08 11.54 5.61
C HIS A 179 -7.12 10.35 6.57
N THR A 180 -6.01 9.63 6.64
CA THR A 180 -5.91 8.44 7.49
C THR A 180 -4.57 8.42 8.20
N TRP A 181 -4.57 8.39 9.52
CA TRP A 181 -3.39 8.11 10.31
C TRP A 181 -3.15 6.60 10.33
N LEU A 182 -1.90 6.19 10.09
CA LEU A 182 -1.50 4.79 10.00
C LEU A 182 -0.19 4.56 10.74
N LYS A 183 -0.08 3.44 11.45
CA LYS A 183 1.19 2.87 11.94
C LYS A 183 1.03 1.39 12.21
N THR A 184 2.10 0.63 12.38
CA THR A 184 2.00 -0.70 12.99
C THR A 184 1.71 -0.58 14.48
N ARG A 185 0.97 -1.56 15.04
CA ARG A 185 0.59 -1.52 16.47
C ARG A 185 1.75 -1.78 17.40
N ASP A 186 2.68 -2.62 16.97
CA ASP A 186 3.90 -2.93 17.72
C ASP A 186 5.13 -2.35 17.02
N PRO A 187 6.21 -2.11 17.75
CA PRO A 187 7.48 -1.69 17.18
C PRO A 187 8.01 -2.68 16.14
N LEU A 188 8.61 -2.16 15.08
CA LEU A 188 9.29 -2.91 14.04
C LEU A 188 10.79 -3.03 14.34
N PRO A 189 11.47 -4.05 13.76
CA PRO A 189 12.92 -4.09 13.75
C PRO A 189 13.54 -2.79 13.20
N ASP A 190 14.72 -2.43 13.69
CA ASP A 190 15.44 -1.25 13.20
C ASP A 190 16.18 -1.57 11.89
N ASP A 191 15.38 -1.91 10.88
CA ASP A 191 15.81 -2.30 9.53
C ASP A 191 15.05 -1.47 8.49
N PRO A 192 15.75 -0.63 7.70
CA PRO A 192 15.11 0.20 6.67
C PRO A 192 14.27 -0.59 5.65
N GLU A 193 14.69 -1.82 5.29
CA GLU A 193 13.93 -2.67 4.38
C GLU A 193 12.53 -2.96 4.92
N VAL A 194 12.43 -3.29 6.21
CA VAL A 194 11.15 -3.59 6.87
C VAL A 194 10.22 -2.39 6.84
N HIS A 195 10.73 -1.18 7.12
CA HIS A 195 9.92 0.04 7.09
C HIS A 195 9.46 0.40 5.66
N LEU A 196 10.33 0.26 4.66
CA LEU A 196 9.99 0.47 3.24
C LEU A 196 8.90 -0.50 2.78
N CYS A 197 9.05 -1.80 3.05
CA CYS A 197 8.08 -2.82 2.69
C CYS A 197 6.75 -2.60 3.41
N MET A 198 6.77 -2.23 4.70
CA MET A 198 5.55 -1.97 5.45
C MET A 198 4.82 -0.72 4.95
N LEU A 199 5.53 0.37 4.59
CA LEU A 199 4.90 1.54 3.99
C LEU A 199 4.26 1.20 2.64
N ALA A 200 4.93 0.42 1.79
CA ALA A 200 4.39 -0.03 0.51
C ALA A 200 3.14 -0.91 0.71
N TYR A 201 3.16 -1.80 1.71
CA TYR A 201 1.98 -2.58 2.10
C TYR A 201 0.81 -1.67 2.53
N MET A 202 1.08 -0.69 3.39
CA MET A 202 0.07 0.23 3.93
C MET A 202 -0.44 1.22 2.87
N SER A 203 0.37 1.59 1.87
CA SER A 203 0.00 2.57 0.85
C SER A 203 -1.15 2.13 -0.06
N ASP A 204 -1.36 0.82 -0.22
CA ASP A 204 -2.49 0.26 -0.98
C ASP A 204 -3.75 0.03 -0.11
N LEU A 205 -3.65 0.28 1.20
CA LEU A 205 -4.82 0.18 2.09
C LEU A 205 -5.80 1.33 1.82
N ASP A 206 -7.01 0.96 1.36
CA ASP A 206 -8.11 1.91 1.20
C ASP A 206 -7.76 3.13 0.29
N PHE A 207 -6.89 2.93 -0.72
CA PHE A 207 -6.48 4.00 -1.61
C PHE A 207 -7.55 4.28 -2.67
N MET A 208 -8.03 3.24 -3.36
CA MET A 208 -9.05 3.31 -4.41
C MET A 208 -10.35 3.97 -3.94
N SER A 209 -10.77 3.75 -2.69
CA SER A 209 -12.06 4.25 -2.17
C SER A 209 -12.20 5.77 -2.26
N THR A 210 -11.09 6.50 -2.24
CA THR A 210 -11.08 7.96 -2.35
C THR A 210 -11.68 8.44 -3.67
N SER A 211 -11.49 7.70 -4.78
CA SER A 211 -12.07 8.02 -6.09
C SER A 211 -13.58 7.77 -6.19
N LEU A 212 -14.15 7.03 -5.25
CA LEU A 212 -15.57 6.70 -5.22
C LEU A 212 -16.40 7.69 -4.40
N LEU A 213 -15.75 8.50 -3.56
CA LEU A 213 -16.43 9.44 -2.65
C LEU A 213 -17.37 10.43 -3.37
N PRO A 214 -16.97 11.07 -4.50
CA PRO A 214 -17.86 11.98 -5.22
C PRO A 214 -19.12 11.32 -5.79
N HIS A 215 -19.07 10.00 -5.97
CA HIS A 215 -20.16 9.22 -6.54
C HIS A 215 -21.07 8.59 -5.47
N GLY A 216 -20.81 8.86 -4.18
CA GLY A 216 -21.57 8.24 -3.09
C GLY A 216 -21.45 6.72 -3.06
N ARG A 217 -20.31 6.18 -3.46
CA ARG A 217 -20.09 4.73 -3.55
C ARG A 217 -18.94 4.25 -2.65
N SER A 218 -18.95 2.97 -2.33
CA SER A 218 -17.87 2.32 -1.59
C SER A 218 -17.60 0.93 -2.13
N PRO A 219 -16.34 0.44 -2.10
CA PRO A 219 -16.00 -0.89 -2.60
C PRO A 219 -16.79 -2.02 -1.93
N GLY A 220 -17.08 -1.88 -0.64
CA GLY A 220 -17.80 -2.91 0.13
C GLY A 220 -19.32 -2.76 0.12
N GLY A 221 -19.85 -1.56 -0.16
CA GLY A 221 -21.28 -1.31 -0.18
C GLY A 221 -21.96 -1.76 -1.46
N ASP A 222 -21.28 -1.66 -2.58
CA ASP A 222 -21.81 -1.88 -3.93
C ASP A 222 -21.30 -3.16 -4.59
N ARG A 223 -20.91 -4.19 -3.84
CA ARG A 223 -20.21 -5.39 -4.34
C ARG A 223 -20.84 -6.06 -5.56
N ASN A 224 -22.15 -6.09 -5.65
CA ASN A 224 -22.85 -6.77 -6.75
C ASN A 224 -22.84 -5.96 -8.06
N ASN A 225 -22.76 -4.63 -7.94
CA ASN A 225 -22.86 -3.71 -9.07
C ASN A 225 -21.57 -2.95 -9.35
N PHE A 226 -20.45 -3.35 -8.70
CA PHE A 226 -19.19 -2.66 -8.81
C PHE A 226 -18.03 -3.63 -9.00
N GLN A 227 -17.17 -3.34 -9.98
CA GLN A 227 -15.89 -4.00 -10.17
C GLN A 227 -14.77 -3.00 -9.94
N GLY A 228 -14.00 -3.21 -8.86
CA GLY A 228 -12.82 -2.42 -8.53
C GLY A 228 -11.55 -3.26 -8.59
N ALA A 229 -10.48 -2.69 -9.11
CA ALA A 229 -9.15 -3.28 -9.09
C ALA A 229 -8.09 -2.17 -9.24
N SER A 230 -6.96 -2.30 -8.55
CA SER A 230 -5.79 -1.47 -8.81
C SER A 230 -5.22 -1.80 -10.18
N LEU A 231 -4.88 -0.80 -10.99
CA LEU A 231 -4.28 -0.95 -12.32
C LEU A 231 -2.77 -0.72 -12.25
N ASP A 232 -2.34 0.30 -11.53
CA ASP A 232 -0.95 0.63 -11.28
C ASP A 232 -0.75 1.07 -9.83
N HIS A 233 0.49 1.28 -9.44
CA HIS A 233 0.86 1.92 -8.17
C HIS A 233 2.26 2.49 -8.28
N ALA A 234 2.44 3.74 -7.89
CA ALA A 234 3.73 4.41 -7.85
C ALA A 234 3.96 4.99 -6.45
N LEU A 235 5.20 4.89 -5.97
CA LEU A 235 5.66 5.51 -4.72
C LEU A 235 6.96 6.25 -4.96
N TRP A 236 7.10 7.40 -4.30
CA TRP A 236 8.35 8.15 -4.18
C TRP A 236 8.64 8.33 -2.69
N PHE A 237 9.84 7.97 -2.27
CA PHE A 237 10.32 8.10 -0.90
C PHE A 237 11.23 9.32 -0.83
N HIS A 238 10.92 10.25 0.06
CA HIS A 238 11.58 11.56 0.10
C HIS A 238 12.52 11.70 1.30
N ARG A 239 12.17 11.08 2.44
CA ARG A 239 12.93 11.17 3.69
C ARG A 239 12.88 9.85 4.45
N PRO A 240 13.86 9.58 5.33
CA PRO A 240 13.79 8.47 6.25
C PRO A 240 12.53 8.54 7.13
N PHE A 241 11.95 7.40 7.45
CA PHE A 241 10.76 7.29 8.27
C PHE A 241 10.72 5.95 9.02
N ARG A 242 9.82 5.88 9.99
CA ARG A 242 9.45 4.63 10.65
C ARG A 242 7.98 4.34 10.40
N ALA A 243 7.65 3.10 10.01
CA ALA A 243 6.28 2.68 9.77
C ALA A 243 5.55 2.26 11.07
N ASP A 244 6.25 2.20 12.18
CA ASP A 244 5.72 2.00 13.54
C ASP A 244 5.50 3.32 14.31
N GLU A 245 5.77 4.46 13.69
CA GLU A 245 5.37 5.79 14.14
C GLU A 245 4.16 6.27 13.33
N TRP A 246 3.38 7.22 13.87
CA TRP A 246 2.21 7.73 13.16
C TRP A 246 2.59 8.45 11.88
N LEU A 247 1.95 8.01 10.78
CA LEU A 247 2.05 8.60 9.46
C LEU A 247 0.66 9.04 9.00
N LEU A 248 0.49 10.30 8.64
CA LEU A 248 -0.72 10.81 8.00
C LEU A 248 -0.68 10.51 6.50
N PHE A 249 -1.59 9.68 6.02
CA PHE A 249 -1.82 9.47 4.60
C PHE A 249 -2.95 10.39 4.11
N ALA A 250 -2.56 11.54 3.55
CA ALA A 250 -3.46 12.52 2.95
C ALA A 250 -3.73 12.16 1.48
N LYS A 251 -4.94 11.72 1.19
CA LYS A 251 -5.37 11.19 -0.13
C LYS A 251 -6.31 12.14 -0.84
N SER A 252 -6.19 12.25 -2.17
CA SER A 252 -7.13 13.01 -3.02
C SER A 252 -7.32 12.33 -4.35
N SER A 253 -8.53 12.45 -4.92
CA SER A 253 -8.84 11.95 -6.28
C SER A 253 -9.19 13.12 -7.19
N PRO A 254 -8.26 13.58 -8.03
CA PRO A 254 -8.51 14.71 -8.93
C PRO A 254 -9.37 14.36 -10.13
N SER A 255 -9.53 13.07 -10.47
CA SER A 255 -10.26 12.65 -11.66
C SER A 255 -10.82 11.23 -11.56
N ALA A 256 -12.01 11.05 -12.13
CA ALA A 256 -12.56 9.75 -12.50
C ALA A 256 -13.18 9.85 -13.89
N SER A 257 -12.77 8.98 -14.83
CA SER A 257 -13.28 8.95 -16.21
C SER A 257 -13.01 7.60 -16.87
N GLY A 258 -13.80 7.22 -17.88
CA GLY A 258 -13.57 5.98 -18.63
C GLY A 258 -13.52 4.73 -17.76
N ALA A 259 -14.38 4.64 -16.74
CA ALA A 259 -14.40 3.59 -15.73
C ALA A 259 -13.08 3.45 -14.93
N ARG A 260 -12.27 4.51 -14.85
CA ARG A 260 -11.06 4.58 -14.03
C ARG A 260 -11.14 5.75 -13.05
N GLY A 261 -10.57 5.56 -11.86
CA GLY A 261 -10.37 6.60 -10.87
C GLY A 261 -8.88 6.79 -10.62
N PHE A 262 -8.41 8.03 -10.65
CA PHE A 262 -7.04 8.34 -10.29
C PHE A 262 -6.98 8.90 -8.87
N VAL A 263 -6.06 8.37 -8.07
CA VAL A 263 -5.85 8.79 -6.68
C VAL A 263 -4.37 9.11 -6.49
N ARG A 264 -4.10 10.17 -5.75
CA ARG A 264 -2.78 10.53 -5.26
C ARG A 264 -2.80 10.70 -3.75
N GLY A 265 -1.67 10.45 -3.09
CA GLY A 265 -1.56 10.59 -1.65
C GLY A 265 -0.18 11.03 -1.22
N GLN A 266 -0.11 11.64 -0.06
CA GLN A 266 1.10 12.14 0.57
C GLN A 266 1.17 11.59 1.98
N PHE A 267 2.33 11.06 2.37
CA PHE A 267 2.58 10.59 3.72
C PHE A 267 3.40 11.63 4.48
N PHE A 268 2.91 12.03 5.64
CA PHE A 268 3.60 12.93 6.55
C PHE A 268 3.84 12.23 7.89
N ASN A 269 4.99 12.47 8.50
CA ASN A 269 5.21 12.08 9.89
C ASN A 269 4.56 13.09 10.86
N GLU A 270 4.59 12.80 12.17
CA GLU A 270 3.99 13.67 13.20
C GLU A 270 4.64 15.06 13.29
N ARG A 271 5.87 15.22 12.76
CA ARG A 271 6.53 16.52 12.66
C ARG A 271 6.08 17.35 11.46
N GLY A 272 5.17 16.83 10.64
CA GLY A 272 4.69 17.46 9.42
C GLY A 272 5.65 17.37 8.23
N GLU A 273 6.67 16.52 8.29
CA GLU A 273 7.60 16.30 7.20
C GLU A 273 6.99 15.34 6.16
N LEU A 274 7.00 15.72 4.88
CA LEU A 274 6.61 14.85 3.78
C LEU A 274 7.65 13.74 3.61
N ILE A 275 7.26 12.49 3.91
CA ILE A 275 8.17 11.34 3.84
C ILE A 275 8.02 10.52 2.57
N ALA A 276 6.80 10.45 2.00
CA ALA A 276 6.55 9.73 0.75
C ALA A 276 5.35 10.29 0.00
N THR A 277 5.29 10.03 -1.30
CA THR A 277 4.15 10.35 -2.18
C THR A 277 3.72 9.09 -2.92
N ALA A 278 2.41 8.87 -3.06
CA ALA A 278 1.80 7.77 -3.78
C ALA A 278 0.90 8.26 -4.91
N ALA A 279 0.78 7.47 -5.98
CA ALA A 279 -0.21 7.66 -7.04
C ALA A 279 -0.70 6.30 -7.55
N GLN A 280 -2.00 6.21 -7.88
CA GLN A 280 -2.62 4.98 -8.34
C GLN A 280 -3.78 5.27 -9.29
N GLU A 281 -3.84 4.59 -10.41
CA GLU A 281 -5.07 4.46 -11.20
C GLU A 281 -5.79 3.16 -10.85
N CYS A 282 -7.10 3.21 -10.75
CA CYS A 282 -7.93 2.06 -10.38
C CYS A 282 -9.05 1.87 -11.40
N LEU A 283 -9.40 0.63 -11.71
CA LEU A 283 -10.66 0.30 -12.35
C LEU A 283 -11.80 0.57 -11.35
N ILE A 284 -12.81 1.33 -11.78
CA ILE A 284 -14.03 1.63 -11.00
C ILE A 284 -15.26 1.44 -11.90
N ARG A 285 -15.46 0.22 -12.37
CA ARG A 285 -16.53 -0.11 -13.31
C ARG A 285 -17.83 -0.39 -12.58
N VAL A 286 -18.89 0.35 -12.91
CA VAL A 286 -20.26 0.02 -12.52
C VAL A 286 -20.79 -1.04 -13.49
N ARG A 287 -21.38 -2.12 -12.96
CA ARG A 287 -22.08 -3.14 -13.75
C ARG A 287 -23.56 -2.77 -13.79
N GLU A 288 -24.15 -2.82 -14.97
CA GLU A 288 -25.58 -2.65 -15.20
C GLU A 288 -26.35 -3.91 -14.74
#